data_e47c1d3f5793c2f154b0d957f6e34c88
#
_entry.id   e47c1d3f5793c2f154b0d957f6e34c88
#
_cell.length_a   1.000
_cell.length_b   1.000
_cell.length_c   1.000
_cell.angle_alpha   90.00
_cell.angle_beta   90.00
_cell.angle_gamma   90.00
#
_symmetry.space_group_name_H-M   'P 1'
#
loop_
_entity.id
_entity.type
_entity.pdbx_description
1 polymer ?
#
loop_
_entity_poly.entity_id
_entity_poly.type
_entity_poly.pdbx_seq_one_letter_code
_entity_poly.pdbx_strand_id
1 'polypeptide(L)'
;MPYQAIINIILIFGAAIAVIVVSKKLKMAPAIGFILTGLIWSAVAPTALKSNDELKLLSEFGIVFLLFMVGLEFSPSKVGRLVRAMFVGGSVQAILTIGVTLGFALMGLISFVQAILFGFIIIQSSTAIALKIYQDRGEIDSPHAETSIGISLFQDISTVLLLILIPFLGANLTAAGNSAFIVAGRGFLILAACAAIAYYFLPVILRWVVLTGIRELVVLLALFFCLGFATLSQALGFSMALGAFMCGLLLNRSEYHPQIIAETASFRDVFLSLFFISIGLGYNWQFAVEHFLPVVLLTVAVMSAKTVILFISTRLVGFPFRTSLLAGVGISNIGEFGFIIMIAALPYGLITDYQYQMLGNAAIYSMLLTPFLIVGISKLTLRFGAKSLTEKKRGDTFKTRPKDCHSWLRAGRTASFSSAQVFRNSLQNHRS
;
A
#
# COMPACT_ATOMS: atom_id res chain seq x y z
N MET A 1 36.12 -9.44 6.13
CA MET A 1 34.97 -8.52 6.19
C MET A 1 33.95 -8.75 5.05
N PRO A 2 34.27 -8.62 3.73
CA PRO A 2 33.26 -8.83 2.68
C PRO A 2 32.68 -10.27 2.62
N TYR A 3 33.45 -11.28 3.02
CA TYR A 3 33.01 -12.68 3.01
C TYR A 3 31.89 -12.96 4.01
N GLN A 4 31.91 -12.36 5.21
CA GLN A 4 30.83 -12.51 6.19
C GLN A 4 29.54 -11.86 5.75
N ALA A 5 29.58 -10.71 5.08
CA ALA A 5 28.42 -10.06 4.52
C ALA A 5 27.73 -10.91 3.46
N ILE A 6 28.51 -11.53 2.56
CA ILE A 6 27.98 -12.44 1.53
C ILE A 6 27.32 -13.66 2.17
N ILE A 7 27.94 -14.28 3.20
CA ILE A 7 27.34 -15.42 3.92
C ILE A 7 26.01 -15.00 4.55
N ASN A 8 25.95 -13.82 5.18
CA ASN A 8 24.74 -13.33 5.81
C ASN A 8 23.61 -13.15 4.80
N ILE A 9 23.90 -12.56 3.64
CA ILE A 9 22.93 -12.39 2.56
C ILE A 9 22.42 -13.76 2.06
N ILE A 10 23.32 -14.74 1.87
CA ILE A 10 22.94 -16.10 1.44
C ILE A 10 22.03 -16.75 2.49
N LEU A 11 22.38 -16.65 3.76
CA LEU A 11 21.60 -17.22 4.84
C LEU A 11 20.23 -16.56 4.99
N ILE A 12 20.15 -15.23 4.85
CA ILE A 12 18.89 -14.47 4.85
C ILE A 12 18.01 -14.89 3.68
N PHE A 13 18.57 -15.03 2.47
CA PHE A 13 17.81 -15.50 1.31
C PHE A 13 17.34 -16.93 1.47
N GLY A 14 18.18 -17.82 2.01
CA GLY A 14 17.79 -19.20 2.33
C GLY A 14 16.65 -19.26 3.34
N ALA A 15 16.76 -18.47 4.42
CA ALA A 15 15.69 -18.33 5.41
C ALA A 15 14.40 -17.74 4.79
N ALA A 16 14.52 -16.72 3.93
CA ALA A 16 13.40 -16.11 3.24
C ALA A 16 12.65 -17.13 2.37
N ILE A 17 13.37 -17.93 1.58
CA ILE A 17 12.77 -18.98 0.74
C ILE A 17 12.00 -19.98 1.63
N ALA A 18 12.61 -20.45 2.71
CA ALA A 18 11.96 -21.40 3.61
C ALA A 18 10.70 -20.83 4.26
N VAL A 19 10.78 -19.61 4.80
CA VAL A 19 9.65 -18.94 5.46
C VAL A 19 8.52 -18.63 4.48
N ILE A 20 8.83 -18.18 3.25
CA ILE A 20 7.82 -17.88 2.23
C ILE A 20 7.11 -19.14 1.77
N VAL A 21 7.82 -20.25 1.58
CA VAL A 21 7.20 -21.55 1.24
C VAL A 21 6.19 -21.98 2.32
N VAL A 22 6.54 -21.80 3.61
CA VAL A 22 5.63 -22.07 4.73
C VAL A 22 4.47 -21.07 4.74
N SER A 23 4.75 -19.77 4.59
CA SER A 23 3.73 -18.70 4.56
C SER A 23 2.71 -18.91 3.43
N LYS A 24 3.16 -19.38 2.25
CA LYS A 24 2.28 -19.74 1.14
C LYS A 24 1.33 -20.89 1.51
N LYS A 25 1.80 -21.92 2.23
CA LYS A 25 0.94 -23.02 2.74
C LYS A 25 -0.11 -22.49 3.71
N LEU A 26 0.23 -21.45 4.49
CA LEU A 26 -0.68 -20.79 5.43
C LEU A 26 -1.58 -19.74 4.75
N LYS A 27 -1.49 -19.59 3.42
CA LYS A 27 -2.25 -18.58 2.63
C LYS A 27 -1.99 -17.14 3.08
N MET A 28 -0.78 -16.85 3.53
CA MET A 28 -0.34 -15.50 3.92
C MET A 28 0.25 -14.76 2.72
N ALA A 29 0.10 -13.44 2.69
CA ALA A 29 0.72 -12.61 1.66
C ALA A 29 2.26 -12.68 1.74
N PRO A 30 3.00 -12.69 0.60
CA PRO A 30 4.46 -12.79 0.60
C PRO A 30 5.15 -11.72 1.45
N ALA A 31 4.64 -10.50 1.48
CA ALA A 31 5.15 -9.40 2.32
C ALA A 31 5.25 -9.80 3.80
N ILE A 32 4.25 -10.53 4.30
CA ILE A 32 4.25 -11.04 5.69
C ILE A 32 5.36 -12.07 5.87
N GLY A 33 5.57 -12.96 4.89
CA GLY A 33 6.65 -13.94 4.93
C GLY A 33 8.04 -13.28 5.00
N PHE A 34 8.25 -12.20 4.26
CA PHE A 34 9.49 -11.42 4.31
C PHE A 34 9.69 -10.74 5.66
N ILE A 35 8.66 -10.11 6.24
CA ILE A 35 8.73 -9.52 7.59
C ILE A 35 9.05 -10.60 8.62
N LEU A 36 8.38 -11.75 8.57
CA LEU A 36 8.65 -12.88 9.46
C LEU A 36 10.07 -13.40 9.32
N THR A 37 10.63 -13.44 8.11
CA THR A 37 12.03 -13.80 7.89
C THR A 37 12.95 -12.86 8.65
N GLY A 38 12.75 -11.56 8.53
CA GLY A 38 13.52 -10.54 9.26
C GLY A 38 13.36 -10.67 10.78
N LEU A 39 12.14 -10.91 11.27
CA LEU A 39 11.85 -11.13 12.69
C LEU A 39 12.59 -12.35 13.24
N ILE A 40 12.52 -13.48 12.55
CA ILE A 40 13.20 -14.72 12.96
C ILE A 40 14.72 -14.48 12.97
N TRP A 41 15.24 -13.85 11.92
CA TRP A 41 16.66 -13.56 11.81
C TRP A 41 17.14 -12.61 12.92
N SER A 42 16.35 -11.56 13.23
CA SER A 42 16.68 -10.63 14.32
C SER A 42 16.69 -11.30 15.71
N ALA A 43 15.94 -12.40 15.89
CA ALA A 43 15.93 -13.19 17.13
C ALA A 43 17.15 -14.12 17.25
N VAL A 44 17.54 -14.78 16.13
CA VAL A 44 18.52 -15.88 16.12
C VAL A 44 19.94 -15.39 15.79
N ALA A 45 20.07 -14.33 15.00
CA ALA A 45 21.37 -13.86 14.53
C ALA A 45 22.18 -13.22 15.67
N PRO A 46 23.51 -13.52 15.74
CA PRO A 46 24.42 -12.86 16.66
C PRO A 46 24.38 -11.35 16.51
N THR A 47 24.63 -10.59 17.59
CA THR A 47 24.63 -9.11 17.61
C THR A 47 25.54 -8.49 16.56
N ALA A 48 26.66 -9.16 16.24
CA ALA A 48 27.58 -8.73 15.18
C ALA A 48 26.97 -8.71 13.77
N LEU A 49 25.85 -9.43 13.54
CA LEU A 49 25.14 -9.46 12.25
C LEU A 49 23.98 -8.46 12.18
N LYS A 50 23.60 -7.87 13.34
CA LYS A 50 22.49 -6.91 13.41
C LYS A 50 22.91 -5.47 13.04
N SER A 51 24.21 -5.16 13.11
CA SER A 51 24.75 -3.80 12.92
C SER A 51 25.41 -3.58 11.54
N ASN A 52 25.08 -4.38 10.54
CA ASN A 52 25.72 -4.26 9.24
C ASN A 52 25.14 -3.08 8.45
N ASP A 53 25.98 -2.05 8.22
CA ASP A 53 25.67 -0.90 7.36
C ASP A 53 25.23 -1.34 5.95
N GLU A 54 25.67 -2.53 5.50
CA GLU A 54 25.28 -3.15 4.24
C GLU A 54 23.79 -3.52 4.18
N LEU A 55 23.22 -4.06 5.28
CA LEU A 55 21.78 -4.33 5.37
C LEU A 55 20.94 -3.06 5.40
N LYS A 56 21.48 -2.01 6.02
CA LYS A 56 20.88 -0.68 6.02
C LYS A 56 20.81 -0.09 4.61
N LEU A 57 21.91 -0.16 3.87
CA LEU A 57 21.97 0.26 2.48
C LEU A 57 20.98 -0.52 1.60
N LEU A 58 20.90 -1.84 1.75
CA LEU A 58 19.92 -2.67 1.01
C LEU A 58 18.47 -2.28 1.33
N SER A 59 18.21 -1.92 2.58
CA SER A 59 16.91 -1.41 3.02
C SER A 59 16.57 -0.07 2.36
N GLU A 60 17.52 0.87 2.35
CA GLU A 60 17.35 2.18 1.73
C GLU A 60 17.10 2.05 0.22
N PHE A 61 17.84 1.17 -0.45
CA PHE A 61 17.56 0.82 -1.86
C PHE A 61 16.14 0.26 -2.03
N GLY A 62 15.69 -0.62 -1.11
CA GLY A 62 14.33 -1.15 -1.14
C GLY A 62 13.27 -0.06 -1.12
N ILE A 63 13.42 0.93 -0.22
CA ILE A 63 12.51 2.08 -0.11
C ILE A 63 12.55 2.93 -1.38
N VAL A 64 13.74 3.24 -1.89
CA VAL A 64 13.94 4.05 -3.09
C VAL A 64 13.25 3.39 -4.28
N PHE A 65 13.47 2.08 -4.49
CA PHE A 65 12.83 1.36 -5.59
C PHE A 65 11.33 1.21 -5.42
N LEU A 66 10.84 0.99 -4.19
CA LEU A 66 9.41 0.95 -3.93
C LEU A 66 8.73 2.26 -4.36
N LEU A 67 9.26 3.40 -3.90
CA LEU A 67 8.69 4.71 -4.23
C LEU A 67 8.85 5.06 -5.72
N PHE A 68 9.95 4.68 -6.34
CA PHE A 68 10.14 4.79 -7.78
C PHE A 68 9.04 4.05 -8.56
N MET A 69 8.76 2.80 -8.18
CA MET A 69 7.72 2.00 -8.83
C MET A 69 6.32 2.55 -8.58
N VAL A 70 6.02 3.04 -7.37
CA VAL A 70 4.75 3.72 -7.09
C VAL A 70 4.57 4.94 -7.99
N GLY A 71 5.63 5.75 -8.16
CA GLY A 71 5.63 6.87 -9.09
C GLY A 71 5.42 6.42 -10.55
N LEU A 72 6.05 5.33 -10.95
CA LEU A 72 5.95 4.78 -12.30
C LEU A 72 4.57 4.19 -12.58
N GLU A 73 3.95 3.48 -11.62
CA GLU A 73 2.62 2.86 -11.76
C GLU A 73 1.46 3.84 -11.60
N PHE A 74 1.73 5.08 -11.23
CA PHE A 74 0.72 6.11 -11.01
C PHE A 74 0.02 6.50 -12.31
N SER A 75 -1.11 5.86 -12.62
CA SER A 75 -1.88 6.11 -13.85
C SER A 75 -3.21 6.81 -13.57
N PRO A 76 -3.39 8.06 -14.03
CA PRO A 76 -4.68 8.76 -13.94
C PRO A 76 -5.82 8.03 -14.65
N SER A 77 -5.52 7.24 -15.68
CA SER A 77 -6.53 6.51 -16.45
C SER A 77 -7.15 5.31 -15.68
N LYS A 78 -6.40 4.69 -14.77
CA LYS A 78 -6.92 3.62 -13.88
C LYS A 78 -7.86 4.17 -12.81
N VAL A 79 -7.81 5.46 -12.55
CA VAL A 79 -8.56 6.15 -11.48
C VAL A 79 -10.04 6.31 -11.83
N GLY A 80 -10.46 6.28 -13.10
CA GLY A 80 -11.82 6.67 -13.55
C GLY A 80 -12.97 6.04 -12.78
N ARG A 81 -12.97 4.71 -12.54
CA ARG A 81 -14.00 4.02 -11.75
C ARG A 81 -13.82 4.19 -10.24
N LEU A 82 -12.60 4.44 -9.79
CA LEU A 82 -12.23 4.51 -8.37
C LEU A 82 -12.23 5.94 -7.82
N VAL A 83 -12.42 6.97 -8.68
CA VAL A 83 -12.34 8.41 -8.33
C VAL A 83 -13.12 8.73 -7.06
N ARG A 84 -14.37 8.27 -6.97
CA ARG A 84 -15.22 8.58 -5.83
C ARG A 84 -14.73 7.91 -4.55
N ALA A 85 -14.34 6.65 -4.59
CA ALA A 85 -13.76 5.94 -3.44
C ALA A 85 -12.43 6.57 -3.03
N MET A 86 -11.59 6.91 -4.02
CA MET A 86 -10.28 7.51 -3.82
C MET A 86 -10.40 8.90 -3.19
N PHE A 87 -11.05 9.85 -3.85
CA PHE A 87 -11.05 11.23 -3.38
C PHE A 87 -12.05 11.48 -2.24
N VAL A 88 -13.26 10.95 -2.29
CA VAL A 88 -14.23 11.13 -1.18
C VAL A 88 -13.88 10.20 -0.02
N GLY A 89 -13.74 8.90 -0.27
CA GLY A 89 -13.42 7.93 0.77
C GLY A 89 -12.07 8.20 1.43
N GLY A 90 -11.03 8.44 0.63
CA GLY A 90 -9.68 8.74 1.12
C GLY A 90 -9.59 10.05 1.88
N SER A 91 -10.19 11.14 1.37
CA SER A 91 -10.17 12.44 2.06
C SER A 91 -10.95 12.39 3.38
N VAL A 92 -12.12 11.76 3.42
CA VAL A 92 -12.89 11.60 4.65
C VAL A 92 -12.09 10.78 5.66
N GLN A 93 -11.47 9.68 5.25
CA GLN A 93 -10.60 8.89 6.12
C GLN A 93 -9.45 9.75 6.66
N ALA A 94 -8.76 10.50 5.80
CA ALA A 94 -7.64 11.35 6.20
C ALA A 94 -8.06 12.40 7.22
N ILE A 95 -9.14 13.13 6.94
CA ILE A 95 -9.67 14.18 7.83
C ILE A 95 -10.07 13.58 9.18
N LEU A 96 -10.77 12.47 9.20
CA LEU A 96 -11.20 11.85 10.45
C LEU A 96 -10.02 11.30 11.26
N THR A 97 -9.04 10.67 10.58
CA THR A 97 -7.85 10.11 11.27
C THR A 97 -6.99 11.23 11.84
N ILE A 98 -6.70 12.29 11.06
CA ILE A 98 -5.96 13.45 11.54
C ILE A 98 -6.76 14.17 12.63
N GLY A 99 -8.08 14.25 12.52
CA GLY A 99 -8.95 14.83 13.55
C GLY A 99 -8.83 14.09 14.89
N VAL A 100 -8.79 12.75 14.87
CA VAL A 100 -8.58 11.94 16.08
C VAL A 100 -7.20 12.20 16.68
N THR A 101 -6.13 12.23 15.88
CA THR A 101 -4.77 12.51 16.39
C THR A 101 -4.62 13.94 16.89
N LEU A 102 -5.26 14.92 16.24
CA LEU A 102 -5.33 16.30 16.74
C LEU A 102 -6.10 16.42 18.06
N GLY A 103 -7.11 15.58 18.30
CA GLY A 103 -7.78 15.46 19.57
C GLY A 103 -6.80 15.13 20.71
N PHE A 104 -5.83 14.22 20.49
CA PHE A 104 -4.76 13.95 21.47
C PHE A 104 -3.83 15.15 21.68
N ALA A 105 -3.56 15.93 20.62
CA ALA A 105 -2.78 17.17 20.78
C ALA A 105 -3.51 18.23 21.60
N LEU A 106 -4.83 18.38 21.43
CA LEU A 106 -5.66 19.28 22.22
C LEU A 106 -5.72 18.87 23.70
N MET A 107 -5.57 17.58 24.00
CA MET A 107 -5.46 17.04 25.36
C MET A 107 -4.03 17.25 25.95
N GLY A 108 -3.09 17.80 25.18
CA GLY A 108 -1.70 18.02 25.62
C GLY A 108 -0.84 16.75 25.67
N LEU A 109 -1.30 15.64 25.08
CA LEU A 109 -0.59 14.36 25.11
C LEU A 109 0.55 14.29 24.08
N ILE A 110 0.42 15.00 22.95
CA ILE A 110 1.40 15.10 21.86
C ILE A 110 1.39 16.51 21.28
N SER A 111 2.45 16.90 20.57
CA SER A 111 2.47 18.19 19.88
C SER A 111 1.57 18.19 18.62
N PHE A 112 1.14 19.37 18.15
CA PHE A 112 0.35 19.50 16.93
C PHE A 112 1.06 18.92 15.70
N VAL A 113 2.37 19.12 15.62
CA VAL A 113 3.20 18.57 14.53
C VAL A 113 3.22 17.04 14.58
N GLN A 114 3.41 16.47 15.77
CA GLN A 114 3.33 15.03 15.97
C GLN A 114 1.95 14.46 15.66
N ALA A 115 0.87 15.18 16.01
CA ALA A 115 -0.49 14.75 15.72
C ALA A 115 -0.74 14.62 14.21
N ILE A 116 -0.28 15.59 13.41
CA ILE A 116 -0.35 15.53 11.94
C ILE A 116 0.47 14.35 11.43
N LEU A 117 1.70 14.19 11.89
CA LEU A 117 2.59 13.11 11.47
C LEU A 117 2.01 11.72 11.79
N PHE A 118 1.54 11.50 13.03
CA PHE A 118 0.93 10.25 13.45
C PHE A 118 -0.38 9.98 12.69
N GLY A 119 -1.17 11.03 12.43
CA GLY A 119 -2.36 10.93 11.59
C GLY A 119 -2.00 10.35 10.22
N PHE A 120 -0.99 10.90 9.54
CA PHE A 120 -0.54 10.41 8.24
C PHE A 120 0.07 9.01 8.31
N ILE A 121 0.80 8.65 9.37
CA ILE A 121 1.33 7.28 9.56
C ILE A 121 0.18 6.29 9.70
N ILE A 122 -0.83 6.62 10.50
CA ILE A 122 -2.00 5.77 10.75
C ILE A 122 -2.91 5.68 9.52
N ILE A 123 -3.02 6.72 8.69
CA ILE A 123 -3.78 6.68 7.44
C ILE A 123 -3.29 5.54 6.55
N GLN A 124 -2.00 5.29 6.48
CA GLN A 124 -1.40 4.31 5.57
C GLN A 124 -1.93 2.89 5.82
N SER A 125 -2.22 2.17 4.75
CA SER A 125 -2.64 0.76 4.80
C SER A 125 -1.84 -0.06 3.81
N SER A 126 -1.56 -1.32 4.12
CA SER A 126 -0.87 -2.21 3.18
C SER A 126 -1.81 -2.68 2.09
N THR A 127 -1.68 -2.05 0.92
CA THR A 127 -2.40 -2.43 -0.29
C THR A 127 -2.00 -3.82 -0.75
N ALA A 128 -0.71 -4.16 -0.65
CA ALA A 128 -0.16 -5.45 -1.08
C ALA A 128 -0.79 -6.63 -0.33
N ILE A 129 -0.99 -6.51 0.99
CA ILE A 129 -1.61 -7.56 1.81
C ILE A 129 -3.08 -7.73 1.45
N ALA A 130 -3.84 -6.63 1.39
CA ALA A 130 -5.26 -6.66 1.08
C ALA A 130 -5.54 -7.20 -0.33
N LEU A 131 -4.81 -6.67 -1.33
CA LEU A 131 -4.93 -7.06 -2.73
C LEU A 131 -4.65 -8.56 -2.91
N LYS A 132 -3.56 -9.05 -2.32
CA LYS A 132 -3.20 -10.47 -2.40
C LYS A 132 -4.27 -11.38 -1.83
N ILE A 133 -4.86 -11.03 -0.68
CA ILE A 133 -5.92 -11.81 -0.07
C ILE A 133 -7.18 -11.79 -0.93
N TYR A 134 -7.55 -10.65 -1.51
CA TYR A 134 -8.71 -10.54 -2.41
C TYR A 134 -8.48 -11.34 -3.70
N GLN A 135 -7.26 -11.33 -4.27
CA GLN A 135 -6.89 -12.15 -5.42
C GLN A 135 -7.02 -13.65 -5.13
N ASP A 136 -6.43 -14.12 -4.02
CA ASP A 136 -6.46 -15.53 -3.63
C ASP A 136 -7.88 -16.05 -3.34
N ARG A 137 -8.82 -15.13 -3.02
CA ARG A 137 -10.23 -15.42 -2.80
C ARG A 137 -11.11 -15.23 -4.03
N GLY A 138 -10.56 -14.75 -5.15
CA GLY A 138 -11.33 -14.39 -6.34
C GLY A 138 -12.30 -13.23 -6.12
N GLU A 139 -12.00 -12.34 -5.16
CA GLU A 139 -12.83 -11.19 -4.76
C GLU A 139 -12.27 -9.85 -5.28
N ILE A 140 -11.31 -9.86 -6.22
CA ILE A 140 -10.63 -8.64 -6.70
C ILE A 140 -11.58 -7.62 -7.33
N ASP A 141 -12.58 -8.09 -8.07
CA ASP A 141 -13.59 -7.27 -8.73
C ASP A 141 -14.81 -6.99 -7.84
N SER A 142 -14.74 -7.33 -6.55
CA SER A 142 -15.83 -7.06 -5.62
C SER A 142 -15.86 -5.57 -5.21
N PRO A 143 -17.04 -5.00 -4.91
CA PRO A 143 -17.16 -3.60 -4.51
C PRO A 143 -16.31 -3.21 -3.30
N HIS A 144 -16.06 -4.14 -2.36
CA HIS A 144 -15.22 -3.86 -1.20
C HIS A 144 -13.73 -3.86 -1.55
N ALA A 145 -13.27 -4.72 -2.48
CA ALA A 145 -11.90 -4.72 -2.95
C ALA A 145 -11.61 -3.46 -3.77
N GLU A 146 -12.47 -3.10 -4.73
CA GLU A 146 -12.35 -1.87 -5.51
C GLU A 146 -12.30 -0.63 -4.62
N THR A 147 -13.17 -0.57 -3.60
CA THR A 147 -13.20 0.55 -2.65
C THR A 147 -11.92 0.62 -1.82
N SER A 148 -11.45 -0.52 -1.33
CA SER A 148 -10.18 -0.61 -0.58
C SER A 148 -9.01 -0.12 -1.42
N ILE A 149 -8.90 -0.58 -2.68
CA ILE A 149 -7.86 -0.15 -3.62
C ILE A 149 -7.95 1.35 -3.88
N GLY A 150 -9.15 1.88 -4.12
CA GLY A 150 -9.34 3.31 -4.36
C GLY A 150 -8.87 4.16 -3.18
N ILE A 151 -9.25 3.81 -1.96
CA ILE A 151 -8.81 4.53 -0.76
C ILE A 151 -7.30 4.39 -0.56
N SER A 152 -6.72 3.19 -0.75
CA SER A 152 -5.28 2.99 -0.62
C SER A 152 -4.47 3.81 -1.62
N LEU A 153 -4.94 3.97 -2.87
CA LEU A 153 -4.31 4.87 -3.84
C LEU A 153 -4.26 6.32 -3.35
N PHE A 154 -5.31 6.80 -2.67
CA PHE A 154 -5.28 8.12 -2.05
C PHE A 154 -4.24 8.20 -0.93
N GLN A 155 -4.14 7.14 -0.12
CA GLN A 155 -3.13 7.05 0.96
C GLN A 155 -1.72 7.11 0.39
N ASP A 156 -1.42 6.38 -0.70
CA ASP A 156 -0.11 6.37 -1.35
C ASP A 156 0.29 7.78 -1.84
N ILE A 157 -0.66 8.53 -2.44
CA ILE A 157 -0.44 9.92 -2.82
C ILE A 157 -0.20 10.81 -1.59
N SER A 158 -0.95 10.60 -0.52
CA SER A 158 -0.82 11.37 0.72
C SER A 158 0.55 11.18 1.38
N THR A 159 1.16 9.99 1.21
CA THR A 159 2.54 9.73 1.66
C THR A 159 3.53 10.69 1.01
N VAL A 160 3.43 10.86 -0.31
CA VAL A 160 4.33 11.74 -1.05
C VAL A 160 4.18 13.19 -0.62
N LEU A 161 2.93 13.63 -0.44
CA LEU A 161 2.66 14.98 0.07
C LEU A 161 3.34 15.18 1.43
N LEU A 162 3.24 14.21 2.32
CA LEU A 162 3.88 14.30 3.64
C LEU A 162 5.40 14.27 3.55
N LEU A 163 5.99 13.44 2.68
CA LEU A 163 7.45 13.40 2.49
C LEU A 163 8.01 14.76 2.03
N ILE A 164 7.24 15.54 1.26
CA ILE A 164 7.57 16.92 0.92
C ILE A 164 7.47 17.83 2.15
N LEU A 165 6.47 17.61 3.00
CA LEU A 165 6.18 18.48 4.15
C LEU A 165 7.12 18.23 5.35
N ILE A 166 7.67 17.02 5.51
CA ILE A 166 8.53 16.65 6.66
C ILE A 166 9.66 17.64 6.93
N PRO A 167 10.48 18.08 5.95
CA PRO A 167 11.53 19.06 6.21
C PRO A 167 11.01 20.40 6.73
N PHE A 168 9.84 20.83 6.24
CA PHE A 168 9.19 22.07 6.69
C PHE A 168 8.61 21.96 8.10
N LEU A 169 8.06 20.79 8.46
CA LEU A 169 7.58 20.50 9.81
C LEU A 169 8.75 20.46 10.79
N GLY A 170 9.89 19.85 10.42
CA GLY A 170 11.10 19.81 11.21
C GLY A 170 11.75 21.18 11.40
N ALA A 171 11.70 22.04 10.39
CA ALA A 171 12.23 23.40 10.46
C ALA A 171 11.62 24.25 11.60
N ASN A 172 10.33 24.03 11.91
CA ASN A 172 9.64 24.73 12.99
C ASN A 172 10.11 24.32 14.41
N LEU A 173 10.76 23.16 14.55
CA LEU A 173 11.25 22.64 15.82
C LEU A 173 12.70 23.02 16.11
N THR A 174 13.44 23.52 15.10
CA THR A 174 14.84 23.93 15.26
C THR A 174 14.95 25.38 15.67
N ALA A 175 15.97 25.71 16.46
CA ALA A 175 16.29 27.11 16.83
C ALA A 175 16.57 28.01 15.61
N ALA A 176 16.79 27.44 14.43
CA ALA A 176 17.03 28.14 13.17
C ALA A 176 15.74 28.71 12.51
N GLY A 177 14.55 28.27 12.94
CA GLY A 177 13.24 28.84 12.55
C GLY A 177 13.12 29.24 11.07
N ASN A 178 13.02 30.55 10.79
CA ASN A 178 12.85 31.09 9.44
C ASN A 178 13.95 30.68 8.45
N SER A 179 15.21 30.53 8.91
CA SER A 179 16.33 30.14 8.02
C SER A 179 16.21 28.70 7.54
N ALA A 180 15.78 27.77 8.39
CA ALA A 180 15.56 26.37 8.01
C ALA A 180 14.37 26.24 7.01
N PHE A 181 13.31 27.02 7.22
CA PHE A 181 12.18 27.09 6.28
C PHE A 181 12.60 27.61 4.90
N ILE A 182 13.45 28.66 4.85
CA ILE A 182 13.99 29.20 3.60
C ILE A 182 14.88 28.17 2.89
N VAL A 183 15.72 27.44 3.64
CA VAL A 183 16.59 26.40 3.08
C VAL A 183 15.75 25.26 2.48
N ALA A 184 14.74 24.78 3.21
CA ALA A 184 13.83 23.76 2.70
C ALA A 184 13.07 24.24 1.45
N GLY A 185 12.60 25.49 1.46
CA GLY A 185 11.91 26.10 0.30
C GLY A 185 12.83 26.22 -0.92
N ARG A 186 14.06 26.67 -0.75
CA ARG A 186 15.06 26.71 -1.83
C ARG A 186 15.38 25.31 -2.36
N GLY A 187 15.60 24.34 -1.47
CA GLY A 187 15.83 22.94 -1.86
C GLY A 187 14.68 22.39 -2.69
N PHE A 188 13.45 22.63 -2.26
CA PHE A 188 12.25 22.24 -3.02
C PHE A 188 12.18 22.88 -4.41
N LEU A 189 12.46 24.18 -4.52
CA LEU A 189 12.49 24.88 -5.80
C LEU A 189 13.55 24.32 -6.76
N ILE A 190 14.75 24.00 -6.24
CA ILE A 190 15.81 23.39 -7.04
C ILE A 190 15.38 22.00 -7.51
N LEU A 191 14.82 21.18 -6.61
CA LEU A 191 14.33 19.84 -6.96
C LEU A 191 13.22 19.89 -8.01
N ALA A 192 12.28 20.81 -7.86
CA ALA A 192 11.22 21.05 -8.83
C ALA A 192 11.75 21.56 -10.19
N ALA A 193 12.75 22.43 -10.18
CA ALA A 193 13.40 22.88 -11.41
C ALA A 193 14.14 21.76 -12.13
N CYS A 194 14.88 20.91 -11.39
CA CYS A 194 15.53 19.73 -11.95
C CYS A 194 14.50 18.74 -12.53
N ALA A 195 13.37 18.53 -11.84
CA ALA A 195 12.28 17.71 -12.37
C ALA A 195 11.66 18.30 -13.63
N ALA A 196 11.47 19.62 -13.69
CA ALA A 196 10.98 20.33 -14.88
C ALA A 196 11.96 20.19 -16.07
N ILE A 197 13.26 20.31 -15.84
CA ILE A 197 14.28 20.07 -16.85
C ILE A 197 14.23 18.61 -17.32
N ALA A 198 14.23 17.66 -16.38
CA ALA A 198 14.18 16.23 -16.70
C ALA A 198 12.90 15.88 -17.48
N TYR A 199 11.78 16.54 -17.21
CA TYR A 199 10.53 16.33 -17.93
C TYR A 199 10.68 16.49 -19.46
N TYR A 200 11.54 17.42 -19.92
CA TYR A 200 11.78 17.61 -21.36
C TYR A 200 12.90 16.72 -21.89
N PHE A 201 13.98 16.51 -21.12
CA PHE A 201 15.16 15.79 -21.59
C PHE A 201 15.03 14.27 -21.45
N LEU A 202 14.36 13.78 -20.42
CA LEU A 202 14.27 12.35 -20.14
C LEU A 202 13.61 11.54 -21.26
N PRO A 203 12.49 11.96 -21.86
CA PRO A 203 11.89 11.25 -22.99
C PRO A 203 12.80 11.16 -24.19
N VAL A 204 13.61 12.20 -24.46
CA VAL A 204 14.55 12.23 -25.59
C VAL A 204 15.67 11.20 -25.39
N ILE A 205 16.27 11.18 -24.19
CA ILE A 205 17.33 10.22 -23.83
C ILE A 205 16.76 8.79 -23.88
N LEU A 206 15.58 8.60 -23.32
CA LEU A 206 14.92 7.29 -23.27
C LEU A 206 14.63 6.77 -24.69
N ARG A 207 14.17 7.64 -25.61
CA ARG A 207 13.94 7.28 -27.00
C ARG A 207 15.22 6.77 -27.65
N TRP A 208 16.35 7.44 -27.45
CA TRP A 208 17.62 7.03 -28.00
C TRP A 208 18.07 5.65 -27.48
N VAL A 209 17.89 5.43 -26.17
CA VAL A 209 18.23 4.15 -25.55
C VAL A 209 17.34 3.02 -26.05
N VAL A 210 16.03 3.24 -26.14
CA VAL A 210 15.08 2.23 -26.63
C VAL A 210 15.34 1.87 -28.09
N LEU A 211 15.73 2.84 -28.94
CA LEU A 211 16.10 2.61 -30.34
C LEU A 211 17.31 1.71 -30.52
N THR A 212 18.16 1.51 -29.49
CA THR A 212 19.25 0.54 -29.56
C THR A 212 18.77 -0.91 -29.54
N GLY A 213 17.54 -1.18 -29.11
CA GLY A 213 16.98 -2.53 -28.95
C GLY A 213 17.58 -3.33 -27.79
N ILE A 214 18.44 -2.72 -26.95
CA ILE A 214 19.12 -3.38 -25.84
C ILE A 214 18.31 -3.15 -24.56
N ARG A 215 17.68 -4.21 -24.03
CA ARG A 215 16.80 -4.14 -22.85
C ARG A 215 17.53 -3.68 -21.58
N GLU A 216 18.75 -4.14 -21.39
CA GLU A 216 19.62 -3.82 -20.27
C GLU A 216 19.88 -2.32 -20.14
N LEU A 217 19.97 -1.61 -21.26
CA LEU A 217 20.17 -0.16 -21.28
C LEU A 217 18.95 0.59 -20.74
N VAL A 218 17.74 0.08 -21.00
CA VAL A 218 16.50 0.68 -20.45
C VAL A 218 16.48 0.59 -18.94
N VAL A 219 16.84 -0.58 -18.39
CA VAL A 219 16.94 -0.80 -16.93
C VAL A 219 18.01 0.09 -16.32
N LEU A 220 19.22 0.08 -16.90
CA LEU A 220 20.33 0.91 -16.41
C LEU A 220 19.98 2.40 -16.43
N LEU A 221 19.30 2.87 -17.46
CA LEU A 221 18.85 4.26 -17.55
C LEU A 221 17.83 4.58 -16.47
N ALA A 222 16.83 3.70 -16.27
CA ALA A 222 15.83 3.87 -15.22
C ALA A 222 16.47 3.93 -13.83
N LEU A 223 17.42 3.02 -13.55
CA LEU A 223 18.20 2.98 -12.31
C LEU A 223 19.05 4.23 -12.13
N PHE A 224 19.76 4.66 -13.17
CA PHE A 224 20.59 5.86 -13.16
C PHE A 224 19.78 7.11 -12.78
N PHE A 225 18.65 7.33 -13.42
CA PHE A 225 17.79 8.47 -13.08
C PHE A 225 17.13 8.32 -11.72
N CYS A 226 16.66 7.11 -11.35
CA CYS A 226 16.09 6.84 -10.04
C CYS A 226 17.07 7.20 -8.91
N LEU A 227 18.29 6.65 -8.97
CA LEU A 227 19.33 6.93 -7.98
C LEU A 227 19.85 8.36 -8.05
N GLY A 228 19.94 8.95 -9.25
CA GLY A 228 20.32 10.35 -9.44
C GLY A 228 19.33 11.30 -8.78
N PHE A 229 18.04 11.10 -8.97
CA PHE A 229 17.00 11.92 -8.31
C PHE A 229 16.93 11.64 -6.80
N ALA A 230 17.12 10.40 -6.37
CA ALA A 230 17.16 10.05 -4.95
C ALA A 230 18.30 10.77 -4.23
N THR A 231 19.53 10.69 -4.77
CA THR A 231 20.71 11.35 -4.20
C THR A 231 20.62 12.88 -4.27
N LEU A 232 20.08 13.43 -5.36
CA LEU A 232 19.80 14.87 -5.48
C LEU A 232 18.81 15.35 -4.41
N SER A 233 17.72 14.61 -4.22
CA SER A 233 16.72 14.89 -3.19
C SER A 233 17.35 14.92 -1.80
N GLN A 234 18.20 13.94 -1.48
CA GLN A 234 18.92 13.88 -0.19
C GLN A 234 19.89 15.05 -0.01
N ALA A 235 20.64 15.40 -1.06
CA ALA A 235 21.57 16.55 -1.01
C ALA A 235 20.84 17.89 -0.79
N LEU A 236 19.58 17.99 -1.19
CA LEU A 236 18.72 19.15 -0.98
C LEU A 236 17.95 19.12 0.34
N GLY A 237 18.19 18.13 1.21
CA GLY A 237 17.57 18.00 2.52
C GLY A 237 16.19 17.34 2.52
N PHE A 238 15.83 16.58 1.47
CA PHE A 238 14.63 15.76 1.41
C PHE A 238 14.96 14.27 1.52
N SER A 239 13.95 13.41 1.63
CA SER A 239 14.17 11.96 1.62
C SER A 239 14.58 11.46 0.23
N MET A 240 15.43 10.43 0.16
CA MET A 240 15.77 9.73 -1.09
C MET A 240 14.51 9.16 -1.76
N ALA A 241 13.56 8.71 -0.97
CA ALA A 241 12.27 8.17 -1.40
C ALA A 241 11.47 9.19 -2.24
N LEU A 242 11.46 10.47 -1.85
CA LEU A 242 10.81 11.53 -2.60
C LEU A 242 11.42 11.71 -3.99
N GLY A 243 12.75 11.76 -4.08
CA GLY A 243 13.45 11.89 -5.36
C GLY A 243 13.14 10.73 -6.31
N ALA A 244 13.19 9.50 -5.79
CA ALA A 244 12.86 8.30 -6.53
C ALA A 244 11.41 8.29 -7.05
N PHE A 245 10.45 8.69 -6.21
CA PHE A 245 9.06 8.84 -6.60
C PHE A 245 8.89 9.86 -7.73
N MET A 246 9.53 11.03 -7.62
CA MET A 246 9.50 12.06 -8.67
C MET A 246 10.05 11.54 -9.99
N CYS A 247 11.16 10.80 -9.95
CA CYS A 247 11.70 10.12 -11.14
C CYS A 247 10.69 9.15 -11.75
N GLY A 248 10.03 8.32 -10.93
CA GLY A 248 8.98 7.41 -11.38
C GLY A 248 7.84 8.13 -12.09
N LEU A 249 7.36 9.26 -11.52
CA LEU A 249 6.32 10.10 -12.15
C LEU A 249 6.76 10.69 -13.50
N LEU A 250 8.03 11.09 -13.63
CA LEU A 250 8.56 11.63 -14.87
C LEU A 250 8.60 10.56 -15.97
N LEU A 251 9.07 9.35 -15.63
CA LEU A 251 9.13 8.22 -16.55
C LEU A 251 7.75 7.66 -16.90
N ASN A 252 6.78 7.77 -16.01
CA ASN A 252 5.39 7.34 -16.23
C ASN A 252 4.74 8.00 -17.46
N ARG A 253 5.11 9.23 -17.77
CA ARG A 253 4.57 9.97 -18.93
C ARG A 253 5.21 9.60 -20.27
N SER A 254 6.26 8.79 -20.25
CA SER A 254 6.93 8.35 -21.47
C SER A 254 6.07 7.34 -22.22
N GLU A 255 6.15 7.37 -23.56
CA GLU A 255 5.56 6.36 -24.45
C GLU A 255 6.12 4.94 -24.15
N TYR A 256 7.32 4.86 -23.57
CA TYR A 256 8.02 3.63 -23.20
C TYR A 256 7.69 3.13 -21.77
N HIS A 257 6.78 3.80 -21.06
CA HIS A 257 6.35 3.42 -19.72
C HIS A 257 5.99 1.93 -19.55
N PRO A 258 5.22 1.26 -20.45
CA PRO A 258 4.91 -0.15 -20.30
C PRO A 258 6.17 -1.04 -20.36
N GLN A 259 7.13 -0.67 -21.19
CA GLN A 259 8.40 -1.39 -21.31
C GLN A 259 9.25 -1.22 -20.05
N ILE A 260 9.35 0.01 -19.52
CA ILE A 260 10.10 0.28 -18.28
C ILE A 260 9.51 -0.54 -17.12
N ILE A 261 8.19 -0.57 -16.95
CA ILE A 261 7.53 -1.39 -15.93
C ILE A 261 7.88 -2.88 -16.11
N ALA A 262 7.77 -3.40 -17.32
CA ALA A 262 8.03 -4.81 -17.58
C ALA A 262 9.49 -5.20 -17.26
N GLU A 263 10.46 -4.37 -17.65
CA GLU A 263 11.88 -4.63 -17.43
C GLU A 263 12.31 -4.39 -15.97
N THR A 264 11.65 -3.48 -15.24
CA THR A 264 12.00 -3.17 -13.84
C THR A 264 11.24 -3.99 -12.82
N ALA A 265 10.19 -4.73 -13.21
CA ALA A 265 9.32 -5.49 -12.31
C ALA A 265 10.08 -6.51 -11.45
N SER A 266 11.03 -7.26 -12.04
CA SER A 266 11.84 -8.24 -11.29
C SER A 266 12.72 -7.59 -10.22
N PHE A 267 13.29 -6.42 -10.54
CA PHE A 267 14.07 -5.64 -9.57
C PHE A 267 13.19 -5.14 -8.43
N ARG A 268 12.00 -4.61 -8.75
CA ARG A 268 11.01 -4.21 -7.73
C ARG A 268 10.76 -5.34 -6.74
N ASP A 269 10.45 -6.54 -7.22
CA ASP A 269 10.07 -7.64 -6.35
C ASP A 269 11.22 -8.06 -5.41
N VAL A 270 12.47 -8.04 -5.90
CA VAL A 270 13.66 -8.30 -5.08
C VAL A 270 13.87 -7.20 -4.03
N PHE A 271 13.85 -5.93 -4.44
CA PHE A 271 14.08 -4.82 -3.52
C PHE A 271 12.95 -4.65 -2.50
N LEU A 272 11.70 -4.89 -2.92
CA LEU A 272 10.54 -4.91 -2.03
C LEU A 272 10.67 -6.02 -0.98
N SER A 273 11.16 -7.20 -1.37
CA SER A 273 11.42 -8.30 -0.42
C SER A 273 12.50 -7.94 0.59
N LEU A 274 13.60 -7.32 0.14
CA LEU A 274 14.67 -6.83 1.01
C LEU A 274 14.18 -5.75 1.98
N PHE A 275 13.34 -4.84 1.52
CA PHE A 275 12.72 -3.83 2.37
C PHE A 275 11.86 -4.46 3.49
N PHE A 276 11.00 -5.41 3.17
CA PHE A 276 10.20 -6.09 4.20
C PHE A 276 11.04 -6.92 5.17
N ILE A 277 12.09 -7.61 4.68
CA ILE A 277 13.04 -8.31 5.54
C ILE A 277 13.71 -7.32 6.49
N SER A 278 14.13 -6.17 5.98
CA SER A 278 14.78 -5.13 6.77
C SER A 278 13.87 -4.55 7.87
N ILE A 279 12.58 -4.36 7.60
CA ILE A 279 11.60 -3.98 8.64
C ILE A 279 11.62 -5.01 9.77
N GLY A 280 11.60 -6.31 9.43
CA GLY A 280 11.70 -7.39 10.42
C GLY A 280 13.03 -7.43 11.16
N LEU A 281 14.15 -7.12 10.47
CA LEU A 281 15.49 -7.04 11.09
C LEU A 281 15.62 -5.88 12.09
N GLY A 282 14.96 -4.76 11.81
CA GLY A 282 14.91 -3.59 12.70
C GLY A 282 14.05 -3.79 13.95
N TYR A 283 13.41 -4.96 14.09
CA TYR A 283 12.57 -5.27 15.24
C TYR A 283 13.40 -5.43 16.52
N ASN A 284 13.04 -4.63 17.54
CA ASN A 284 13.66 -4.71 18.85
C ASN A 284 12.87 -5.64 19.78
N TRP A 285 13.36 -6.86 19.93
CA TRP A 285 12.71 -7.88 20.76
C TRP A 285 12.64 -7.50 22.24
N GLN A 286 13.67 -6.84 22.77
CA GLN A 286 13.68 -6.40 24.16
C GLN A 286 12.56 -5.38 24.39
N PHE A 287 12.48 -4.36 23.54
CA PHE A 287 11.41 -3.36 23.60
C PHE A 287 10.02 -3.99 23.47
N ALA A 288 9.87 -4.96 22.54
CA ALA A 288 8.60 -5.63 22.28
C ALA A 288 8.12 -6.46 23.47
N VAL A 289 9.04 -7.09 24.21
CA VAL A 289 8.72 -7.86 25.43
C VAL A 289 8.40 -6.90 26.59
N GLU A 290 9.24 -5.90 26.83
CA GLU A 290 9.05 -4.92 27.90
C GLU A 290 7.77 -4.11 27.76
N HIS A 291 7.38 -3.80 26.51
CA HIS A 291 6.19 -2.98 26.19
C HIS A 291 5.10 -3.79 25.48
N PHE A 292 5.04 -5.11 25.68
CA PHE A 292 4.10 -5.97 24.96
C PHE A 292 2.64 -5.51 25.08
N LEU A 293 2.17 -5.28 26.31
CA LEU A 293 0.78 -4.88 26.54
C LEU A 293 0.46 -3.50 25.93
N PRO A 294 1.25 -2.44 26.13
CA PRO A 294 1.07 -1.16 25.44
C PRO A 294 1.03 -1.27 23.91
N VAL A 295 1.93 -2.06 23.31
CA VAL A 295 1.97 -2.25 21.85
C VAL A 295 0.72 -2.96 21.35
N VAL A 296 0.27 -4.03 22.02
CA VAL A 296 -0.95 -4.75 21.66
C VAL A 296 -2.17 -3.85 21.80
N LEU A 297 -2.28 -3.10 22.89
CA LEU A 297 -3.39 -2.15 23.09
C LEU A 297 -3.41 -1.06 22.01
N LEU A 298 -2.23 -0.50 21.66
CA LEU A 298 -2.09 0.46 20.58
C LEU A 298 -2.53 -0.15 19.25
N THR A 299 -2.08 -1.37 18.95
CA THR A 299 -2.45 -2.09 17.72
C THR A 299 -3.96 -2.26 17.61
N VAL A 300 -4.60 -2.75 18.66
CA VAL A 300 -6.06 -2.97 18.71
C VAL A 300 -6.80 -1.63 18.61
N ALA A 301 -6.35 -0.60 19.31
CA ALA A 301 -6.95 0.73 19.28
C ALA A 301 -6.89 1.33 17.88
N VAL A 302 -5.69 1.31 17.22
CA VAL A 302 -5.50 1.84 15.87
C VAL A 302 -6.33 1.06 14.86
N MET A 303 -6.29 -0.28 14.87
CA MET A 303 -7.05 -1.10 13.93
C MET A 303 -8.57 -0.90 14.10
N SER A 304 -9.04 -0.81 15.33
CA SER A 304 -10.46 -0.58 15.62
C SER A 304 -10.90 0.82 15.18
N ALA A 305 -10.14 1.86 15.53
CA ALA A 305 -10.40 3.23 15.10
C ALA A 305 -10.39 3.34 13.57
N LYS A 306 -9.37 2.79 12.91
CA LYS A 306 -9.30 2.76 11.44
C LYS A 306 -10.46 2.02 10.81
N THR A 307 -10.86 0.87 11.35
CA THR A 307 -12.03 0.14 10.87
C THR A 307 -13.29 0.99 10.91
N VAL A 308 -13.53 1.69 12.03
CA VAL A 308 -14.69 2.58 12.19
C VAL A 308 -14.61 3.76 11.22
N ILE A 309 -13.46 4.43 11.14
CA ILE A 309 -13.24 5.57 10.24
C ILE A 309 -13.44 5.15 8.78
N LEU A 310 -12.86 4.05 8.35
CA LEU A 310 -13.00 3.52 7.00
C LEU A 310 -14.44 3.07 6.71
N PHE A 311 -15.11 2.47 7.68
CA PHE A 311 -16.53 2.14 7.56
C PHE A 311 -17.36 3.40 7.33
N ILE A 312 -17.16 4.46 8.11
CA ILE A 312 -17.85 5.75 7.93
C ILE A 312 -17.53 6.34 6.56
N SER A 313 -16.24 6.38 6.17
CA SER A 313 -15.78 6.91 4.89
C SER A 313 -16.45 6.21 3.70
N THR A 314 -16.49 4.88 3.73
CA THR A 314 -17.10 4.08 2.65
C THR A 314 -18.62 4.18 2.65
N ARG A 315 -19.26 4.35 3.80
CA ARG A 315 -20.71 4.64 3.91
C ARG A 315 -21.05 6.00 3.28
N LEU A 316 -20.23 7.02 3.49
CA LEU A 316 -20.39 8.34 2.90
C LEU A 316 -20.18 8.35 1.39
N VAL A 317 -19.35 7.46 0.87
CA VAL A 317 -19.22 7.21 -0.59
C VAL A 317 -20.51 6.62 -1.17
N GLY A 318 -21.36 5.96 -0.35
CA GLY A 318 -22.65 5.39 -0.74
C GLY A 318 -22.71 3.87 -0.79
N PHE A 319 -21.67 3.17 -0.30
CA PHE A 319 -21.65 1.71 -0.30
C PHE A 319 -22.54 1.11 0.81
N PRO A 320 -23.10 -0.10 0.59
CA PRO A 320 -23.91 -0.79 1.60
C PRO A 320 -23.09 -1.22 2.82
N PHE A 321 -23.77 -1.48 3.95
CA PHE A 321 -23.16 -1.84 5.25
C PHE A 321 -22.07 -2.93 5.12
N ARG A 322 -22.40 -4.04 4.43
CA ARG A 322 -21.49 -5.17 4.28
C ARG A 322 -20.21 -4.79 3.53
N THR A 323 -20.34 -4.09 2.41
CA THR A 323 -19.21 -3.61 1.61
C THR A 323 -18.33 -2.67 2.44
N SER A 324 -18.95 -1.75 3.18
CA SER A 324 -18.24 -0.78 4.02
C SER A 324 -17.48 -1.45 5.16
N LEU A 325 -18.06 -2.47 5.78
CA LEU A 325 -17.41 -3.21 6.85
C LEU A 325 -16.24 -4.05 6.34
N LEU A 326 -16.42 -4.75 5.21
CA LEU A 326 -15.37 -5.55 4.59
C LEU A 326 -14.21 -4.68 4.11
N ALA A 327 -14.49 -3.55 3.47
CA ALA A 327 -13.46 -2.59 3.06
C ALA A 327 -12.73 -2.00 4.28
N GLY A 328 -13.47 -1.60 5.32
CA GLY A 328 -12.89 -1.04 6.54
C GLY A 328 -11.93 -1.99 7.24
N VAL A 329 -12.31 -3.26 7.41
CA VAL A 329 -11.44 -4.27 8.02
C VAL A 329 -10.27 -4.63 7.10
N GLY A 330 -10.51 -4.66 5.77
CA GLY A 330 -9.50 -5.06 4.79
C GLY A 330 -8.25 -4.19 4.77
N ILE A 331 -8.39 -2.90 5.06
CA ILE A 331 -7.29 -1.92 5.06
C ILE A 331 -7.14 -1.20 6.41
N SER A 332 -7.49 -1.87 7.52
CA SER A 332 -7.36 -1.31 8.88
C SER A 332 -5.95 -1.35 9.47
N ASN A 333 -5.00 -2.04 8.83
CA ASN A 333 -3.60 -2.10 9.26
C ASN A 333 -2.87 -0.77 9.04
N ILE A 334 -1.69 -0.64 9.68
CA ILE A 334 -0.69 0.37 9.30
C ILE A 334 0.19 -0.26 8.22
N GLY A 335 0.26 0.36 7.05
CA GLY A 335 0.98 -0.16 5.89
C GLY A 335 2.48 0.18 5.89
N GLU A 336 3.17 -0.35 4.87
CA GLU A 336 4.60 -0.16 4.63
C GLU A 336 5.01 1.30 4.48
N PHE A 337 4.15 2.15 3.93
CA PHE A 337 4.41 3.58 3.80
C PHE A 337 4.48 4.29 5.15
N GLY A 338 3.85 3.76 6.19
CA GLY A 338 4.01 4.23 7.55
C GLY A 338 5.46 4.17 8.03
N PHE A 339 6.19 3.10 7.70
CA PHE A 339 7.62 2.98 8.00
C PHE A 339 8.45 4.01 7.24
N ILE A 340 8.15 4.25 5.96
CA ILE A 340 8.85 5.23 5.14
C ILE A 340 8.69 6.64 5.73
N ILE A 341 7.49 7.00 6.15
CA ILE A 341 7.20 8.28 6.83
C ILE A 341 7.98 8.36 8.14
N MET A 342 7.95 7.31 8.97
CA MET A 342 8.68 7.28 10.25
C MET A 342 10.19 7.45 10.05
N ILE A 343 10.78 6.70 9.11
CA ILE A 343 12.22 6.78 8.80
C ILE A 343 12.59 8.18 8.29
N ALA A 344 11.76 8.78 7.44
CA ALA A 344 11.99 10.13 6.94
C ALA A 344 11.85 11.21 8.03
N ALA A 345 11.04 10.98 9.07
CA ALA A 345 10.78 11.93 10.16
C ALA A 345 11.85 11.90 11.28
N LEU A 346 12.53 10.75 11.46
CA LEU A 346 13.55 10.56 12.51
C LEU A 346 14.68 11.61 12.48
N PRO A 347 15.34 11.90 11.33
CA PRO A 347 16.45 12.85 11.28
C PRO A 347 16.06 14.27 11.67
N TYR A 348 14.77 14.61 11.59
CA TYR A 348 14.23 15.93 11.95
C TYR A 348 13.77 16.03 13.40
N GLY A 349 13.92 14.95 14.21
CA GLY A 349 13.45 14.91 15.59
C GLY A 349 11.94 15.02 15.75
N LEU A 350 11.16 14.77 14.68
CA LEU A 350 9.69 14.81 14.67
C LEU A 350 9.08 13.66 15.47
N ILE A 351 9.80 12.54 15.55
CA ILE A 351 9.47 11.37 16.37
C ILE A 351 10.68 10.95 17.19
N THR A 352 10.43 10.40 18.37
CA THR A 352 11.44 9.79 19.24
C THR A 352 11.64 8.32 18.87
N ASP A 353 12.80 7.74 19.27
CA ASP A 353 13.03 6.29 19.09
C ASP A 353 11.95 5.44 19.77
N TYR A 354 11.47 5.86 20.94
CA TYR A 354 10.37 5.21 21.63
C TYR A 354 9.08 5.18 20.79
N GLN A 355 8.69 6.32 20.22
CA GLN A 355 7.52 6.45 19.37
C GLN A 355 7.67 5.64 18.06
N TYR A 356 8.89 5.64 17.48
CA TYR A 356 9.23 4.82 16.32
C TYR A 356 9.04 3.33 16.62
N GLN A 357 9.56 2.84 17.75
CA GLN A 357 9.41 1.45 18.17
C GLN A 357 7.95 1.09 18.46
N MET A 358 7.20 1.95 19.15
CA MET A 358 5.78 1.73 19.46
C MET A 358 4.93 1.60 18.19
N LEU A 359 5.04 2.56 17.28
CA LEU A 359 4.27 2.57 16.03
C LEU A 359 4.74 1.48 15.05
N GLY A 360 6.05 1.24 14.97
CA GLY A 360 6.63 0.20 14.12
C GLY A 360 6.19 -1.20 14.55
N ASN A 361 6.23 -1.51 15.85
CA ASN A 361 5.72 -2.78 16.38
C ASN A 361 4.21 -2.91 16.15
N ALA A 362 3.44 -1.83 16.37
CA ALA A 362 2.00 -1.83 16.09
C ALA A 362 1.70 -2.05 14.60
N ALA A 363 2.50 -1.47 13.70
CA ALA A 363 2.38 -1.70 12.26
C ALA A 363 2.61 -3.16 11.90
N ILE A 364 3.71 -3.78 12.38
CA ILE A 364 4.00 -5.19 12.16
C ILE A 364 2.86 -6.08 12.67
N TYR A 365 2.39 -5.87 13.91
CA TYR A 365 1.31 -6.67 14.48
C TYR A 365 0.01 -6.50 13.69
N SER A 366 -0.32 -5.27 13.28
CA SER A 366 -1.51 -5.01 12.48
C SER A 366 -1.46 -5.69 11.11
N MET A 367 -0.30 -5.70 10.44
CA MET A 367 -0.09 -6.41 9.17
C MET A 367 -0.25 -7.93 9.35
N LEU A 368 0.32 -8.50 10.42
CA LEU A 368 0.22 -9.94 10.73
C LEU A 368 -1.22 -10.36 11.05
N LEU A 369 -2.01 -9.51 11.70
CA LEU A 369 -3.40 -9.79 12.06
C LEU A 369 -4.39 -9.65 10.89
N THR A 370 -4.09 -8.81 9.90
CA THR A 370 -4.99 -8.47 8.79
C THR A 370 -5.56 -9.67 8.04
N PRO A 371 -4.78 -10.70 7.64
CA PRO A 371 -5.34 -11.86 6.93
C PRO A 371 -6.42 -12.60 7.73
N PHE A 372 -6.20 -12.75 9.04
CA PHE A 372 -7.13 -13.43 9.93
C PHE A 372 -8.43 -12.62 10.11
N LEU A 373 -8.31 -11.29 10.19
CA LEU A 373 -9.46 -10.39 10.31
C LEU A 373 -10.30 -10.37 9.04
N ILE A 374 -9.69 -10.31 7.85
CA ILE A 374 -10.42 -10.35 6.57
C ILE A 374 -11.21 -11.66 6.44
N VAL A 375 -10.57 -12.80 6.76
CA VAL A 375 -11.24 -14.11 6.71
C VAL A 375 -12.35 -14.20 7.77
N GLY A 376 -12.09 -13.73 8.98
CA GLY A 376 -13.04 -13.76 10.09
C GLY A 376 -14.30 -12.94 9.80
N ILE A 377 -14.14 -11.68 9.38
CA ILE A 377 -15.26 -10.78 9.11
C ILE A 377 -16.09 -11.24 7.91
N SER A 378 -15.45 -11.80 6.87
CA SER A 378 -16.15 -12.35 5.72
C SER A 378 -17.10 -13.48 6.11
N LYS A 379 -16.64 -14.41 6.97
CA LYS A 379 -17.46 -15.50 7.51
C LYS A 379 -18.61 -14.97 8.38
N LEU A 380 -18.33 -13.95 9.18
CA LEU A 380 -19.32 -13.34 10.06
C LEU A 380 -20.43 -12.66 9.25
N THR A 381 -20.08 -11.86 8.26
CA THR A 381 -21.04 -11.14 7.40
C THR A 381 -21.90 -12.08 6.55
N LEU A 382 -21.38 -13.25 6.15
CA LEU A 382 -22.15 -14.27 5.46
C LEU A 382 -23.23 -14.88 6.38
N ARG A 383 -22.90 -15.16 7.65
CA ARG A 383 -23.85 -15.70 8.62
C ARG A 383 -25.00 -14.74 8.91
N PHE A 384 -24.72 -13.44 9.04
CA PHE A 384 -25.75 -12.42 9.27
C PHE A 384 -26.59 -12.15 8.01
N GLY A 385 -25.98 -12.17 6.82
CA GLY A 385 -26.71 -12.01 5.54
C GLY A 385 -27.66 -13.17 5.25
N ALA A 386 -27.27 -14.40 5.57
CA ALA A 386 -28.14 -15.58 5.42
C ALA A 386 -29.37 -15.52 6.33
N LYS A 387 -29.22 -15.04 7.57
CA LYS A 387 -30.35 -14.84 8.50
C LYS A 387 -31.37 -13.83 7.96
N SER A 388 -30.91 -12.71 7.41
CA SER A 388 -31.78 -11.66 6.85
C SER A 388 -32.58 -12.15 5.63
N LEU A 389 -32.00 -13.00 4.79
CA LEU A 389 -32.70 -13.57 3.63
C LEU A 389 -33.75 -14.63 4.04
N THR A 390 -33.49 -15.36 5.13
CA THR A 390 -34.43 -16.36 5.67
C THR A 390 -35.61 -15.69 6.34
N GLU A 391 -35.42 -14.56 7.02
CA GLU A 391 -36.51 -13.77 7.62
C GLU A 391 -37.35 -13.06 6.54
N LYS A 392 -36.72 -12.52 5.48
CA LYS A 392 -37.44 -11.90 4.37
C LYS A 392 -38.27 -12.91 3.58
N LYS A 393 -37.78 -14.15 3.38
CA LYS A 393 -38.59 -15.23 2.80
C LYS A 393 -39.73 -15.71 3.70
N ARG A 394 -39.63 -15.61 4.99
CA ARG A 394 -40.70 -15.92 5.92
C ARG A 394 -41.81 -14.85 5.98
N GLY A 395 -41.46 -13.58 5.70
CA GLY A 395 -42.43 -12.47 5.66
C GLY A 395 -43.21 -12.39 4.35
N ASP A 396 -42.66 -12.84 3.23
CA ASP A 396 -43.30 -12.76 1.89
C ASP A 396 -44.16 -13.97 1.55
N THR A 397 -44.13 -15.05 2.31
CA THR A 397 -44.98 -16.26 2.04
C THR A 397 -46.46 -16.07 2.39
N PHE A 398 -46.85 -14.87 2.83
CA PHE A 398 -48.29 -14.63 3.23
C PHE A 398 -49.07 -13.68 2.31
N LYS A 399 -48.53 -13.24 1.15
CA LYS A 399 -49.24 -12.33 0.23
C LYS A 399 -49.08 -12.59 -1.26
N THR A 400 -49.06 -13.81 -1.72
CA THR A 400 -49.28 -14.07 -3.16
C THR A 400 -50.43 -15.05 -3.37
N ARG A 401 -51.58 -14.48 -3.72
CA ARG A 401 -52.70 -15.25 -4.30
C ARG A 401 -52.24 -15.84 -5.64
N PRO A 402 -52.54 -17.11 -5.95
CA PRO A 402 -52.13 -17.73 -7.21
C PRO A 402 -53.14 -17.32 -8.31
N LYS A 403 -52.88 -16.25 -9.04
CA LYS A 403 -53.70 -15.88 -10.22
C LYS A 403 -52.93 -15.77 -11.53
N ASP A 404 -51.62 -15.91 -11.58
CA ASP A 404 -50.88 -15.68 -12.85
C ASP A 404 -49.96 -16.82 -13.32
N CYS A 405 -50.19 -18.07 -12.92
CA CYS A 405 -49.42 -19.19 -13.44
C CYS A 405 -49.72 -19.55 -14.91
N HIS A 406 -50.80 -19.03 -15.51
CA HIS A 406 -51.17 -19.37 -16.91
C HIS A 406 -50.53 -18.46 -17.97
N SER A 407 -49.98 -17.30 -17.61
CA SER A 407 -49.35 -16.38 -18.55
C SER A 407 -47.90 -16.78 -18.90
N TRP A 408 -47.16 -17.40 -17.98
CA TRP A 408 -45.77 -17.81 -18.20
C TRP A 408 -45.60 -19.04 -19.10
N LEU A 409 -46.60 -19.93 -19.15
CA LEU A 409 -46.59 -21.11 -20.00
C LEU A 409 -46.86 -20.78 -21.48
N ARG A 410 -47.44 -19.63 -21.81
CA ARG A 410 -47.60 -19.15 -23.18
C ARG A 410 -46.39 -18.45 -23.75
N ALA A 411 -45.62 -17.71 -22.91
CA ALA A 411 -44.40 -17.03 -23.34
C ALA A 411 -43.20 -17.99 -23.57
N GLY A 412 -43.16 -19.13 -22.90
CA GLY A 412 -42.11 -20.12 -23.04
C GLY A 412 -42.20 -20.95 -24.35
N ARG A 413 -43.33 -21.00 -25.01
CA ARG A 413 -43.48 -21.75 -26.28
C ARG A 413 -43.12 -20.97 -27.54
N THR A 414 -43.04 -19.65 -27.49
CA THR A 414 -42.65 -18.82 -28.62
C THR A 414 -41.13 -18.55 -28.67
N ALA A 415 -40.42 -18.67 -27.55
CA ALA A 415 -38.97 -18.48 -27.49
C ALA A 415 -38.16 -19.70 -27.97
N SER A 416 -38.72 -20.92 -27.91
CA SER A 416 -38.02 -22.13 -28.33
C SER A 416 -38.03 -22.39 -29.84
N PHE A 417 -38.88 -21.72 -30.62
CA PHE A 417 -38.95 -21.88 -32.08
C PHE A 417 -38.01 -20.97 -32.86
N SER A 418 -37.60 -19.82 -32.26
CA SER A 418 -36.69 -18.86 -32.91
C SER A 418 -35.22 -19.29 -32.84
N SER A 419 -34.80 -19.94 -31.78
CA SER A 419 -33.41 -20.38 -31.61
C SER A 419 -33.04 -21.62 -32.42
N ALA A 420 -34.00 -22.50 -32.72
CA ALA A 420 -33.78 -23.69 -33.55
C ALA A 420 -33.64 -23.35 -35.04
N GLN A 421 -34.27 -22.28 -35.52
CA GLN A 421 -34.19 -21.84 -36.91
C GLN A 421 -32.89 -21.10 -37.23
N VAL A 422 -32.33 -20.34 -36.25
CA VAL A 422 -31.02 -19.67 -36.36
C VAL A 422 -29.88 -20.70 -36.41
N PHE A 423 -29.98 -21.79 -35.65
CA PHE A 423 -28.96 -22.85 -35.65
C PHE A 423 -28.97 -23.71 -36.94
N ARG A 424 -30.13 -23.84 -37.61
CA ARG A 424 -30.23 -24.59 -38.86
C ARG A 424 -29.69 -23.84 -40.06
N ASN A 425 -29.81 -22.52 -40.09
CA ASN A 425 -29.26 -21.67 -41.16
C ASN A 425 -27.76 -21.48 -41.09
N SER A 426 -27.14 -21.58 -39.88
CA SER A 426 -25.70 -21.50 -39.71
C SER A 426 -24.96 -22.77 -40.19
N LEU A 427 -25.61 -23.93 -40.18
CA LEU A 427 -25.03 -25.20 -40.62
C LEU A 427 -25.10 -25.42 -42.14
N GLN A 428 -25.97 -24.70 -42.88
CA GLN A 428 -26.05 -24.78 -44.34
C GLN A 428 -25.02 -23.90 -45.08
N ASN A 429 -24.50 -22.83 -44.43
CA ASN A 429 -23.51 -21.94 -45.05
C ASN A 429 -22.04 -22.39 -44.90
N HIS A 430 -21.76 -23.54 -44.28
CA HIS A 430 -20.42 -24.12 -44.20
C HIS A 430 -20.20 -25.33 -45.11
N ARG A 431 -21.13 -25.58 -46.09
CA ARG A 431 -21.00 -26.67 -47.07
C ARG A 431 -21.11 -26.23 -48.53
N SER A 432 -20.73 -24.99 -48.83
CA SER A 432 -20.50 -24.56 -50.22
C SER A 432 -19.13 -23.93 -50.37
#